data_44f85ae6c7c00c1daf280e48b9e8b586
#
_entry.id   44f85ae6c7c00c1daf280e48b9e8b586
#
_cell.length_a   1.000
_cell.length_b   1.000
_cell.length_c   1.000
_cell.angle_alpha   90.00
_cell.angle_beta   90.00
_cell.angle_gamma   90.00
#
_symmetry.space_group_name_H-M   'P 1'
#
loop_
_entity.id
_entity.type
_entity.pdbx_description
1 polymer ?
#
loop_
_entity_poly.entity_id
_entity_poly.type
_entity_poly.pdbx_seq_one_letter_code
_entity_poly.pdbx_strand_id
1 'polypeptide(L)'
;MLYTPKVVYTGLESQGKSLALARDALTMARHCVYLKKKYGIHRLLFSNLIFSDDFYNEYKDFIRYYTRIDELVNEKGCFVICDELSLYFSALKSEPLPDNVNRWLRQGAKQGVFIRGSAQEFHDLHVQFRRRVFSVYHCVKLFGSARPAVNTPPVPGVWGLVRLRPLVIEPYDELNPRYHFSLPPFDCLLITKQLVSIFNTSQVIGDVPPLPFKHIERSCPACNYKKIYHI
;
A
#
# COMPACT_ATOMS: atom_id res chain seq x y z
N MET A 1 14.94 1.40 2.68
CA MET A 1 13.70 1.72 1.93
C MET A 1 12.66 2.57 2.67
N LEU A 2 12.59 2.54 4.01
CA LEU A 2 11.51 3.21 4.76
C LEU A 2 11.33 4.70 4.39
N TYR A 3 12.40 5.42 4.22
CA TYR A 3 12.41 6.86 3.90
C TYR A 3 12.50 7.21 2.41
N THR A 4 12.33 6.24 1.51
CA THR A 4 12.17 6.53 0.09
C THR A 4 10.83 7.25 -0.11
N PRO A 5 10.78 8.44 -0.74
CA PRO A 5 9.59 9.28 -0.70
C PRO A 5 8.36 8.65 -1.33
N LYS A 6 8.49 8.11 -2.53
CA LYS A 6 7.37 7.50 -3.27
C LYS A 6 7.84 6.21 -3.92
N VAL A 7 7.17 5.11 -3.57
CA VAL A 7 7.42 3.78 -4.13
C VAL A 7 6.13 3.22 -4.70
N VAL A 8 6.20 2.67 -5.89
CA VAL A 8 5.08 2.04 -6.57
C VAL A 8 5.39 0.57 -6.83
N TYR A 9 4.45 -0.29 -6.48
CA TYR A 9 4.48 -1.71 -6.79
C TYR A 9 3.56 -1.98 -7.99
N THR A 10 4.11 -2.53 -9.06
CA THR A 10 3.36 -2.88 -10.28
C THR A 10 3.31 -4.38 -10.49
N GLY A 11 2.48 -4.83 -11.40
CA GLY A 11 2.32 -6.22 -11.78
C GLY A 11 0.86 -6.61 -11.94
N LEU A 12 0.62 -7.72 -12.61
CA LEU A 12 -0.72 -8.25 -12.81
C LEU A 12 -1.42 -8.60 -11.48
N GLU A 13 -2.68 -8.92 -11.56
CA GLU A 13 -3.44 -9.40 -10.42
C GLU A 13 -2.79 -10.62 -9.77
N SER A 14 -2.94 -10.73 -8.47
CA SER A 14 -2.41 -11.85 -7.66
C SER A 14 -0.88 -12.03 -7.70
N GLN A 15 -0.11 -11.07 -8.23
CA GLN A 15 1.36 -11.13 -8.24
C GLN A 15 2.02 -10.64 -6.94
N GLY A 16 1.25 -10.26 -5.92
CA GLY A 16 1.76 -9.93 -4.59
C GLY A 16 1.97 -8.45 -4.32
N LYS A 17 1.39 -7.55 -5.10
CA LYS A 17 1.42 -6.09 -4.86
C LYS A 17 0.91 -5.74 -3.45
N SER A 18 -0.29 -6.22 -3.11
CA SER A 18 -0.88 -5.95 -1.78
C SER A 18 -0.06 -6.57 -0.64
N LEU A 19 0.65 -7.69 -0.88
CA LEU A 19 1.59 -8.25 0.10
C LEU A 19 2.82 -7.36 0.29
N ALA A 20 3.31 -6.71 -0.77
CA ALA A 20 4.38 -5.74 -0.66
C ALA A 20 3.92 -4.51 0.14
N LEU A 21 2.69 -4.04 -0.09
CA LEU A 21 2.08 -2.98 0.72
C LEU A 21 1.87 -3.41 2.17
N ALA A 22 1.48 -4.67 2.44
CA ALA A 22 1.36 -5.22 3.78
C ALA A 22 2.69 -5.16 4.55
N ARG A 23 3.78 -5.59 3.90
CA ARG A 23 5.13 -5.51 4.48
C ARG A 23 5.49 -4.06 4.85
N ASP A 24 5.22 -3.14 3.92
CA ASP A 24 5.55 -1.73 4.14
C ASP A 24 4.65 -1.13 5.25
N ALA A 25 3.36 -1.46 5.28
CA ALA A 25 2.44 -1.03 6.34
C ALA A 25 2.92 -1.51 7.72
N LEU A 26 3.29 -2.79 7.85
CA LEU A 26 3.84 -3.34 9.09
C LEU A 26 5.13 -2.61 9.52
N THR A 27 6.02 -2.39 8.57
CA THR A 27 7.29 -1.70 8.84
C THR A 27 7.07 -0.26 9.29
N MET A 28 6.14 0.44 8.62
CA MET A 28 5.78 1.82 8.93
C MET A 28 5.07 1.94 10.28
N ALA A 29 4.12 1.05 10.58
CA ALA A 29 3.41 1.03 11.85
C ALA A 29 4.37 0.81 13.03
N ARG A 30 5.27 -0.18 12.92
CA ARG A 30 6.33 -0.41 13.91
C ARG A 30 7.24 0.80 14.09
N HIS A 31 7.54 1.47 12.99
CA HIS A 31 8.36 2.67 13.04
C HIS A 31 7.63 3.84 13.72
N CYS A 32 6.33 4.00 13.53
CA CYS A 32 5.53 4.99 14.26
C CYS A 32 5.60 4.76 15.78
N VAL A 33 5.44 3.50 16.22
CA VAL A 33 5.61 3.12 17.64
C VAL A 33 7.01 3.45 18.14
N TYR A 34 8.03 3.12 17.37
CA TYR A 34 9.43 3.41 17.73
C TYR A 34 9.68 4.91 17.90
N LEU A 35 9.21 5.73 16.95
CA LEU A 35 9.36 7.19 17.00
C LEU A 35 8.66 7.80 18.21
N LYS A 36 7.43 7.34 18.51
CA LYS A 36 6.69 7.79 19.70
C LYS A 36 7.44 7.43 20.99
N LYS A 37 7.91 6.18 21.12
CA LYS A 37 8.61 5.71 22.32
C LYS A 37 9.96 6.40 22.53
N LYS A 38 10.74 6.58 21.47
CA LYS A 38 12.13 7.06 21.60
C LYS A 38 12.25 8.57 21.55
N TYR A 39 11.42 9.24 20.78
CA TYR A 39 11.57 10.67 20.48
C TYR A 39 10.33 11.49 20.82
N GLY A 40 9.23 10.87 21.27
CA GLY A 40 7.96 11.55 21.49
C GLY A 40 7.26 12.00 20.19
N ILE A 41 7.77 11.60 19.02
CA ILE A 41 7.24 12.02 17.72
C ILE A 41 6.04 11.14 17.37
N HIS A 42 4.89 11.76 17.21
CA HIS A 42 3.68 11.08 16.75
C HIS A 42 3.56 11.20 15.23
N ARG A 43 3.71 10.08 14.52
CA ARG A 43 3.58 10.01 13.07
C ARG A 43 2.41 9.10 12.71
N LEU A 44 1.60 9.49 11.75
CA LEU A 44 0.43 8.73 11.31
C LEU A 44 0.73 7.87 10.07
N LEU A 45 0.00 6.77 9.98
CA LEU A 45 -0.08 5.87 8.84
C LEU A 45 -1.48 5.95 8.25
N PHE A 46 -1.61 6.55 7.08
CA PHE A 46 -2.86 6.63 6.33
C PHE A 46 -2.97 5.45 5.37
N SER A 47 -4.16 4.87 5.24
CA SER A 47 -4.42 3.75 4.34
C SER A 47 -5.80 3.84 3.71
N ASN A 48 -5.90 3.46 2.44
CA ASN A 48 -7.18 3.20 1.78
C ASN A 48 -7.56 1.71 1.84
N LEU A 49 -6.66 0.86 2.34
CA LEU A 49 -6.92 -0.54 2.65
C LEU A 49 -7.36 -0.69 4.10
N ILE A 50 -8.37 -1.51 4.34
CA ILE A 50 -8.79 -1.89 5.68
C ILE A 50 -7.87 -2.99 6.19
N PHE A 51 -7.23 -2.72 7.31
CA PHE A 51 -6.41 -3.70 7.99
C PHE A 51 -7.27 -4.72 8.74
N SER A 52 -6.70 -5.87 9.03
CA SER A 52 -7.34 -6.85 9.93
C SER A 52 -7.50 -6.26 11.33
N ASP A 53 -8.49 -6.77 12.07
CA ASP A 53 -8.79 -6.30 13.43
C ASP A 53 -7.58 -6.41 14.36
N ASP A 54 -6.83 -7.52 14.27
CA ASP A 54 -5.62 -7.72 15.07
C ASP A 54 -4.57 -6.65 14.79
N PHE A 55 -4.27 -6.40 13.51
CA PHE A 55 -3.30 -5.38 13.12
C PHE A 55 -3.80 -3.98 13.50
N TYR A 56 -5.07 -3.68 13.23
CA TYR A 56 -5.64 -2.39 13.58
C TYR A 56 -5.60 -2.14 15.08
N ASN A 57 -6.02 -3.11 15.90
CA ASN A 57 -6.02 -2.96 17.36
C ASN A 57 -4.62 -2.76 17.95
N GLU A 58 -3.59 -3.39 17.34
CA GLU A 58 -2.20 -3.22 17.76
C GLU A 58 -1.67 -1.81 17.46
N TYR A 59 -2.11 -1.19 16.34
CA TYR A 59 -1.55 0.08 15.85
C TYR A 59 -2.58 1.21 15.73
N LYS A 60 -3.79 1.09 16.29
CA LYS A 60 -4.92 2.03 16.14
C LYS A 60 -4.60 3.50 16.45
N ASP A 61 -3.69 3.75 17.37
CA ASP A 61 -3.26 5.11 17.70
C ASP A 61 -2.59 5.83 16.53
N PHE A 62 -2.01 5.06 15.60
CA PHE A 62 -1.23 5.58 14.48
C PHE A 62 -1.95 5.46 13.15
N ILE A 63 -2.96 4.59 13.03
CA ILE A 63 -3.65 4.31 11.77
C ILE A 63 -4.80 5.28 11.58
N ARG A 64 -4.94 5.79 10.35
CA ARG A 64 -6.09 6.56 9.87
C ARG A 64 -6.44 6.07 8.47
N TYR A 65 -7.74 5.96 8.21
CA TYR A 65 -8.22 5.63 6.88
C TYR A 65 -8.58 6.89 6.11
N TYR A 66 -8.42 6.84 4.80
CA TYR A 66 -8.85 7.89 3.90
C TYR A 66 -9.57 7.28 2.68
N THR A 67 -10.44 8.05 2.07
CA THR A 67 -11.18 7.66 0.88
C THR A 67 -10.81 8.53 -0.31
N ARG A 68 -10.47 9.78 -0.04
CA ARG A 68 -10.15 10.76 -1.04
C ARG A 68 -8.75 11.31 -0.81
N ILE A 69 -8.03 11.53 -1.91
CA ILE A 69 -6.63 11.99 -1.82
C ILE A 69 -6.51 13.42 -1.28
N ASP A 70 -7.54 14.23 -1.44
CA ASP A 70 -7.58 15.59 -0.92
C ASP A 70 -7.59 15.67 0.62
N GLU A 71 -8.05 14.63 1.31
CA GLU A 71 -7.94 14.50 2.76
C GLU A 71 -6.48 14.51 3.25
N LEU A 72 -5.54 14.08 2.38
CA LEU A 72 -4.12 13.96 2.71
C LEU A 72 -3.29 15.21 2.39
N VAL A 73 -3.86 16.16 1.65
CA VAL A 73 -3.08 17.30 1.09
C VAL A 73 -2.46 18.20 2.17
N ASN A 74 -3.07 18.27 3.33
CA ASN A 74 -2.57 19.09 4.45
C ASN A 74 -1.71 18.27 5.44
N GLU A 75 -1.62 16.96 5.26
CA GLU A 75 -0.90 16.08 6.17
C GLU A 75 0.61 16.17 5.94
N LYS A 76 1.35 16.20 7.05
CA LYS A 76 2.82 16.26 7.08
C LYS A 76 3.37 15.18 7.99
N GLY A 77 4.61 14.76 7.73
CA GLY A 77 5.28 13.80 8.59
C GLY A 77 4.53 12.47 8.69
N CYS A 78 3.92 11.98 7.62
CA CYS A 78 3.08 10.80 7.62
C CYS A 78 3.54 9.73 6.62
N PHE A 79 3.05 8.52 6.82
CA PHE A 79 3.13 7.44 5.87
C PHE A 79 1.77 7.25 5.20
N VAL A 80 1.77 6.90 3.91
CA VAL A 80 0.55 6.67 3.13
C VAL A 80 0.67 5.33 2.41
N ILE A 81 -0.28 4.45 2.67
CA ILE A 81 -0.49 3.21 1.93
C ILE A 81 -1.69 3.43 1.00
N CYS A 82 -1.49 3.16 -0.28
CA CYS A 82 -2.49 3.37 -1.31
C CYS A 82 -2.53 2.16 -2.24
N ASP A 83 -3.48 1.28 -2.05
CA ASP A 83 -3.72 0.24 -3.05
C ASP A 83 -4.52 0.83 -4.21
N GLU A 84 -4.21 0.38 -5.42
CA GLU A 84 -4.79 0.83 -6.68
C GLU A 84 -4.69 2.36 -6.87
N LEU A 85 -3.46 2.87 -6.98
CA LEU A 85 -3.17 4.30 -7.21
C LEU A 85 -3.89 4.89 -8.44
N SER A 86 -4.21 4.06 -9.44
CA SER A 86 -4.93 4.46 -10.65
C SER A 86 -6.34 5.00 -10.35
N LEU A 87 -6.97 4.62 -9.24
CA LEU A 87 -8.25 5.18 -8.81
C LEU A 87 -8.15 6.69 -8.51
N TYR A 88 -7.02 7.13 -7.99
CA TYR A 88 -6.78 8.53 -7.62
C TYR A 88 -6.01 9.30 -8.69
N PHE A 89 -5.09 8.63 -9.35
CA PHE A 89 -4.13 9.21 -10.30
C PHE A 89 -4.17 8.49 -11.65
N SER A 90 -5.35 8.40 -12.24
CA SER A 90 -5.54 7.70 -13.53
C SER A 90 -4.88 8.46 -14.69
N ALA A 91 -4.17 7.73 -15.55
CA ALA A 91 -3.65 8.25 -16.81
C ALA A 91 -4.74 8.61 -17.82
N LEU A 92 -5.94 8.04 -17.68
CA LEU A 92 -7.10 8.33 -18.57
C LEU A 92 -7.65 9.74 -18.36
N LYS A 93 -7.36 10.38 -17.22
CA LYS A 93 -7.71 11.77 -16.98
C LYS A 93 -6.69 12.66 -17.68
N SER A 94 -7.09 13.31 -18.76
CA SER A 94 -6.26 14.26 -19.51
C SER A 94 -6.07 15.60 -18.77
N GLU A 95 -6.94 15.90 -17.82
CA GLU A 95 -6.87 17.11 -17.03
C GLU A 95 -5.70 17.09 -16.04
N PRO A 96 -5.04 18.22 -15.81
CA PRO A 96 -4.02 18.31 -14.78
C PRO A 96 -4.56 17.91 -13.40
N LEU A 97 -3.71 17.33 -12.57
CA LEU A 97 -4.08 17.11 -11.17
C LEU A 97 -4.42 18.45 -10.49
N PRO A 98 -5.41 18.48 -9.59
CA PRO A 98 -5.74 19.67 -8.81
C PRO A 98 -4.49 20.30 -8.19
N ASP A 99 -4.39 21.62 -8.19
CA ASP A 99 -3.17 22.34 -7.77
C ASP A 99 -2.72 22.00 -6.36
N ASN A 100 -3.65 21.84 -5.43
CA ASN A 100 -3.37 21.42 -4.06
C ASN A 100 -2.72 20.03 -4.00
N VAL A 101 -3.26 19.05 -4.74
CA VAL A 101 -2.72 17.69 -4.85
C VAL A 101 -1.34 17.71 -5.51
N ASN A 102 -1.23 18.47 -6.61
CA ASN A 102 0.03 18.59 -7.34
C ASN A 102 1.13 19.24 -6.48
N ARG A 103 0.79 20.27 -5.70
CA ARG A 103 1.68 20.91 -4.73
C ARG A 103 2.10 19.94 -3.63
N TRP A 104 1.15 19.21 -3.06
CA TRP A 104 1.41 18.20 -2.04
C TRP A 104 2.36 17.10 -2.55
N LEU A 105 2.12 16.58 -3.76
CA LEU A 105 3.02 15.60 -4.38
C LEU A 105 4.43 16.15 -4.60
N ARG A 106 4.57 17.45 -4.95
CA ARG A 106 5.89 18.09 -5.14
C ARG A 106 6.64 18.26 -3.82
N GLN A 107 5.94 18.65 -2.79
CA GLN A 107 6.55 19.04 -1.52
C GLN A 107 6.58 17.87 -0.51
N GLY A 108 5.87 16.78 -0.77
CA GLY A 108 5.66 15.70 0.18
C GLY A 108 6.95 15.16 0.80
N ALA A 109 8.00 14.95 -0.01
CA ALA A 109 9.29 14.48 0.51
C ALA A 109 9.91 15.47 1.52
N LYS A 110 9.84 16.78 1.24
CA LYS A 110 10.33 17.83 2.14
C LYS A 110 9.48 17.94 3.40
N GLN A 111 8.19 17.60 3.29
CA GLN A 111 7.25 17.61 4.41
C GLN A 111 7.24 16.27 5.17
N GLY A 112 8.11 15.33 4.81
CA GLY A 112 8.19 14.02 5.47
C GLY A 112 7.02 13.09 5.15
N VAL A 113 6.38 13.25 4.00
CA VAL A 113 5.32 12.37 3.49
C VAL A 113 5.93 11.26 2.64
N PHE A 114 5.63 10.02 2.99
CA PHE A 114 6.16 8.83 2.33
C PHE A 114 5.01 7.97 1.81
N ILE A 115 4.94 7.79 0.49
CA ILE A 115 3.85 7.10 -0.18
C ILE A 115 4.31 5.72 -0.64
N ARG A 116 3.51 4.69 -0.36
CA ARG A 116 3.61 3.35 -0.92
C ARG A 116 2.31 3.04 -1.62
N GLY A 117 2.38 2.72 -2.89
CA GLY A 117 1.17 2.41 -3.62
C GLY A 117 1.33 1.28 -4.60
N SER A 118 0.21 0.75 -5.06
CA SER A 118 0.15 -0.25 -6.11
C SER A 118 -0.54 0.28 -7.36
N ALA A 119 -0.21 -0.31 -8.50
CA ALA A 119 -0.91 -0.14 -9.76
C ALA A 119 -0.73 -1.42 -10.59
N GLN A 120 -1.59 -1.67 -11.56
CA GLN A 120 -1.39 -2.80 -12.46
C GLN A 120 -0.19 -2.53 -13.36
N GLU A 121 -0.20 -1.40 -14.04
CA GLU A 121 0.93 -0.93 -14.81
C GLU A 121 1.33 0.49 -14.37
N PHE A 122 2.60 0.84 -14.53
CA PHE A 122 3.05 2.18 -14.19
C PHE A 122 2.48 3.24 -15.13
N HIS A 123 2.16 2.85 -16.35
CA HIS A 123 1.52 3.70 -17.36
C HIS A 123 0.09 4.10 -17.00
N ASP A 124 -0.62 3.29 -16.21
CA ASP A 124 -1.97 3.59 -15.75
C ASP A 124 -2.02 4.84 -14.86
N LEU A 125 -0.86 5.27 -14.39
CA LEU A 125 -0.75 6.42 -13.51
C LEU A 125 -0.57 7.73 -14.30
N HIS A 126 -1.22 8.76 -13.83
CA HIS A 126 -1.14 10.11 -14.38
C HIS A 126 0.32 10.60 -14.48
N VAL A 127 0.68 11.25 -15.59
CA VAL A 127 2.06 11.68 -15.90
C VAL A 127 2.67 12.55 -14.79
N GLN A 128 1.88 13.46 -14.21
CA GLN A 128 2.39 14.31 -13.11
C GLN A 128 2.70 13.53 -11.84
N PHE A 129 2.03 12.40 -11.58
CA PHE A 129 2.37 11.51 -10.48
C PHE A 129 3.62 10.70 -10.82
N ARG A 130 3.68 10.09 -12.02
CA ARG A 130 4.81 9.27 -12.49
C ARG A 130 6.15 10.00 -12.38
N ARG A 131 6.19 11.28 -12.79
CA ARG A 131 7.39 12.14 -12.71
C ARG A 131 7.92 12.35 -11.28
N ARG A 132 7.17 11.97 -10.27
CA ARG A 132 7.53 12.16 -8.84
C ARG A 132 7.74 10.87 -8.08
N VAL A 133 7.58 9.75 -8.75
CA VAL A 133 7.89 8.45 -8.19
C VAL A 133 9.40 8.30 -8.11
N PHE A 134 9.86 7.81 -6.98
CA PHE A 134 11.30 7.62 -6.75
C PHE A 134 11.75 6.20 -7.13
N SER A 135 10.91 5.20 -6.86
CA SER A 135 11.22 3.81 -7.16
C SER A 135 9.96 3.07 -7.60
N VAL A 136 10.11 2.23 -8.60
CA VAL A 136 9.06 1.31 -9.07
C VAL A 136 9.58 -0.11 -8.95
N TYR A 137 8.77 -1.00 -8.41
CA TYR A 137 9.08 -2.42 -8.30
C TYR A 137 7.99 -3.24 -8.99
N HIS A 138 8.40 -4.09 -9.91
CA HIS A 138 7.50 -5.06 -10.53
C HIS A 138 7.45 -6.33 -9.70
N CYS A 139 6.25 -6.67 -9.22
CA CYS A 139 5.99 -7.85 -8.42
C CYS A 139 5.77 -9.06 -9.33
N VAL A 140 6.50 -10.12 -9.07
CA VAL A 140 6.33 -11.41 -9.74
C VAL A 140 6.24 -12.49 -8.69
N LYS A 141 5.07 -13.09 -8.54
CA LYS A 141 4.91 -14.24 -7.66
C LYS A 141 5.58 -15.46 -8.27
N LEU A 142 6.55 -16.02 -7.58
CA LEU A 142 7.27 -17.20 -8.04
C LEU A 142 6.50 -18.48 -7.66
N PHE A 143 5.96 -18.54 -6.45
CA PHE A 143 5.11 -19.62 -5.98
C PHE A 143 4.29 -19.19 -4.76
N GLY A 144 3.32 -20.01 -4.39
CA GLY A 144 2.50 -19.81 -3.19
C GLY A 144 1.17 -19.10 -3.43
N SER A 145 0.43 -18.95 -2.35
CA SER A 145 -0.88 -18.29 -2.33
C SER A 145 -1.00 -17.38 -1.12
N ALA A 146 -1.72 -16.29 -1.28
CA ALA A 146 -2.15 -15.46 -0.16
C ALA A 146 -3.29 -16.11 0.65
N ARG A 147 -3.90 -17.18 0.12
CA ARG A 147 -4.96 -17.93 0.80
C ARG A 147 -4.38 -19.22 1.39
N PRO A 148 -4.33 -19.35 2.71
CA PRO A 148 -3.63 -20.45 3.37
C PRO A 148 -4.33 -21.81 3.27
N ALA A 149 -5.50 -21.89 2.67
CA ALA A 149 -6.42 -23.02 2.91
C ALA A 149 -6.03 -24.37 2.28
N VAL A 150 -5.07 -24.44 1.38
CA VAL A 150 -4.91 -25.66 0.56
C VAL A 150 -3.49 -26.19 0.47
N ASN A 151 -2.46 -25.41 0.71
CA ASN A 151 -1.09 -25.87 0.45
C ASN A 151 -0.22 -25.82 1.71
N THR A 152 0.27 -26.97 2.11
CA THR A 152 1.38 -27.08 3.06
C THR A 152 2.53 -26.19 2.54
N PRO A 153 3.01 -25.24 3.31
CA PRO A 153 4.11 -24.38 2.86
C PRO A 153 5.34 -25.22 2.57
N PRO A 154 6.04 -24.93 1.47
CA PRO A 154 7.27 -25.67 1.10
C PRO A 154 8.38 -25.52 2.14
N VAL A 155 8.28 -24.45 2.95
CA VAL A 155 9.15 -24.20 4.10
C VAL A 155 8.24 -23.85 5.27
N PRO A 156 8.46 -24.41 6.48
CA PRO A 156 7.64 -24.09 7.64
C PRO A 156 7.52 -22.58 7.86
N GLY A 157 6.29 -22.08 7.94
CA GLY A 157 6.00 -20.66 8.11
C GLY A 157 6.08 -19.77 6.87
N VAL A 158 6.54 -20.28 5.74
CA VAL A 158 6.61 -19.57 4.45
C VAL A 158 5.63 -20.17 3.47
N TRP A 159 4.64 -19.38 3.06
CA TRP A 159 3.57 -19.83 2.15
C TRP A 159 3.83 -19.48 0.68
N GLY A 160 4.89 -18.75 0.41
CA GLY A 160 5.24 -18.39 -0.96
C GLY A 160 6.34 -17.35 -1.04
N LEU A 161 6.67 -16.99 -2.26
CA LEU A 161 7.74 -16.05 -2.58
C LEU A 161 7.30 -15.10 -3.69
N VAL A 162 7.45 -13.81 -3.45
CA VAL A 162 7.28 -12.75 -4.44
C VAL A 162 8.65 -12.12 -4.71
N ARG A 163 9.02 -12.03 -5.97
CA ARG A 163 10.20 -11.29 -6.42
C ARG A 163 9.79 -9.84 -6.69
N LEU A 164 10.52 -8.91 -6.13
CA LEU A 164 10.39 -7.47 -6.39
C LEU A 164 11.53 -7.05 -7.32
N ARG A 165 11.20 -6.78 -8.58
CA ARG A 165 12.18 -6.39 -9.61
C ARG A 165 12.15 -4.86 -9.74
N PRO A 166 13.25 -4.15 -9.42
CA PRO A 166 13.31 -2.72 -9.66
C PRO A 166 13.14 -2.43 -11.15
N LEU A 167 12.32 -1.44 -11.48
CA LEU A 167 12.21 -0.90 -12.83
C LEU A 167 13.06 0.36 -12.91
N VAL A 168 13.96 0.40 -13.87
CA VAL A 168 14.66 1.62 -14.25
C VAL A 168 13.81 2.34 -15.28
N ILE A 169 13.45 3.58 -14.99
CA ILE A 169 12.67 4.43 -15.88
C ILE A 169 13.67 5.29 -16.65
N GLU A 170 13.76 5.10 -17.95
CA GLU A 170 14.55 6.00 -18.78
C GLU A 170 13.89 7.36 -18.90
N PRO A 171 14.59 8.45 -18.58
CA PRO A 171 13.98 9.78 -18.52
C PRO A 171 13.68 10.41 -19.89
N TYR A 172 14.10 9.78 -20.99
CA TYR A 172 14.12 10.41 -22.30
C TYR A 172 12.81 10.36 -23.11
N ASP A 173 11.86 9.51 -22.75
CA ASP A 173 10.57 9.48 -23.44
C ASP A 173 9.42 9.61 -22.45
N GLU A 174 8.97 10.85 -22.27
CA GLU A 174 7.85 11.15 -21.34
C GLU A 174 6.51 10.56 -21.81
N LEU A 175 6.35 10.29 -23.10
CA LEU A 175 5.13 9.74 -23.68
C LEU A 175 5.14 8.21 -23.71
N ASN A 176 6.33 7.63 -23.94
CA ASN A 176 6.53 6.17 -23.95
C ASN A 176 7.80 5.81 -23.18
N PRO A 177 7.83 5.95 -21.86
CA PRO A 177 9.02 5.61 -21.10
C PRO A 177 9.35 4.13 -21.29
N ARG A 178 10.56 3.85 -21.75
CA ARG A 178 11.07 2.49 -21.81
C ARG A 178 11.43 2.03 -20.41
N TYR A 179 10.98 0.84 -20.06
CA TYR A 179 11.30 0.23 -18.76
C TYR A 179 12.31 -0.86 -18.98
N HIS A 180 13.39 -0.76 -18.24
CA HIS A 180 14.33 -1.86 -18.13
C HIS A 180 14.26 -2.47 -16.75
N PHE A 181 14.24 -3.78 -16.68
CA PHE A 181 14.49 -4.44 -15.42
C PHE A 181 15.97 -4.26 -15.09
N SER A 182 16.26 -3.64 -13.95
CA SER A 182 17.64 -3.60 -13.47
C SER A 182 18.14 -5.02 -13.26
N LEU A 183 19.42 -5.22 -13.57
CA LEU A 183 20.12 -6.43 -13.13
C LEU A 183 20.10 -6.51 -11.60
N PRO A 184 20.24 -7.71 -11.01
CA PRO A 184 20.25 -7.89 -9.55
C PRO A 184 21.09 -6.82 -8.83
N PRO A 185 20.73 -6.45 -7.59
CA PRO A 185 19.92 -7.23 -6.68
C PRO A 185 18.43 -6.91 -6.75
N PHE A 186 17.61 -7.94 -6.89
CA PHE A 186 16.18 -7.85 -6.66
C PHE A 186 15.87 -8.22 -5.21
N ASP A 187 14.89 -7.56 -4.64
CA ASP A 187 14.38 -7.89 -3.30
C ASP A 187 13.38 -9.05 -3.41
N CYS A 188 13.33 -9.88 -2.40
CA CYS A 188 12.38 -10.98 -2.31
C CYS A 188 11.51 -10.80 -1.07
N LEU A 189 10.21 -10.99 -1.27
CA LEU A 189 9.22 -10.93 -0.21
C LEU A 189 8.73 -12.36 0.07
N LEU A 190 9.00 -12.85 1.28
CA LEU A 190 8.45 -14.11 1.76
C LEU A 190 6.98 -13.92 2.14
N ILE A 191 6.09 -14.77 1.60
CA ILE A 191 4.69 -14.79 1.99
C ILE A 191 4.59 -15.58 3.30
N THR A 192 4.33 -14.88 4.39
CA THR A 192 4.18 -15.46 5.73
C THR A 192 2.76 -15.29 6.25
N LYS A 193 2.37 -16.08 7.25
CA LYS A 193 1.09 -15.92 7.94
C LYS A 193 0.89 -14.48 8.42
N GLN A 194 1.92 -13.88 8.99
CA GLN A 194 1.86 -12.51 9.49
C GLN A 194 1.53 -11.49 8.38
N LEU A 195 2.13 -11.61 7.19
CA LEU A 195 1.85 -10.67 6.10
C LEU A 195 0.46 -10.86 5.51
N VAL A 196 0.02 -12.10 5.38
CA VAL A 196 -1.32 -12.41 4.83
C VAL A 196 -2.42 -11.95 5.80
N SER A 197 -2.17 -11.98 7.10
CA SER A 197 -3.15 -11.57 8.11
C SER A 197 -3.30 -10.05 8.30
N ILE A 198 -2.48 -9.24 7.63
CA ILE A 198 -2.53 -7.76 7.80
C ILE A 198 -3.75 -7.16 7.11
N PHE A 199 -4.10 -7.63 5.92
CA PHE A 199 -5.22 -7.13 5.15
C PHE A 199 -6.34 -8.16 5.03
N ASN A 200 -7.56 -7.67 4.92
CA ASN A 200 -8.66 -8.48 4.42
C ASN A 200 -8.56 -8.57 2.89
N THR A 201 -8.06 -9.70 2.38
CA THR A 201 -7.83 -9.91 0.93
C THR A 201 -9.11 -9.99 0.09
N SER A 202 -10.29 -10.02 0.71
CA SER A 202 -11.59 -9.98 0.04
C SER A 202 -12.17 -8.57 -0.05
N GLN A 203 -11.45 -7.56 0.40
CA GLN A 203 -11.90 -6.18 0.27
C GLN A 203 -11.91 -5.77 -1.19
N VAL A 204 -13.06 -5.36 -1.68
CA VAL A 204 -13.21 -4.65 -2.94
C VAL A 204 -12.90 -3.18 -2.67
N ILE A 205 -11.83 -2.66 -3.29
CA ILE A 205 -11.51 -1.23 -3.23
C ILE A 205 -12.42 -0.57 -4.26
N GLY A 206 -13.40 0.17 -3.83
CA GLY A 206 -14.31 0.92 -4.68
C GLY A 206 -15.52 1.40 -3.90
N ASP A 207 -16.12 2.45 -4.31
CA ASP A 207 -17.43 3.08 -4.07
C ASP A 207 -18.02 3.16 -2.65
N VAL A 208 -17.53 2.40 -1.69
CA VAL A 208 -17.97 2.54 -0.29
C VAL A 208 -16.84 3.18 0.50
N PRO A 209 -16.95 4.48 0.83
CA PRO A 209 -16.01 5.08 1.75
C PRO A 209 -16.04 4.27 3.05
N PRO A 210 -14.88 3.98 3.67
CA PRO A 210 -14.88 3.54 5.04
C PRO A 210 -15.53 4.66 5.86
N LEU A 211 -16.79 4.45 6.21
CA LEU A 211 -17.52 5.38 7.10
C LEU A 211 -16.73 5.50 8.40
N PRO A 212 -16.75 6.65 9.06
CA PRO A 212 -16.16 6.81 10.37
C PRO A 212 -16.74 5.72 11.26
N PHE A 213 -15.87 4.89 11.80
CA PHE A 213 -16.13 3.65 12.50
C PHE A 213 -17.45 3.62 13.28
N LYS A 214 -18.47 2.99 12.71
CA LYS A 214 -19.57 2.44 13.48
C LYS A 214 -19.29 0.95 13.65
N HIS A 215 -19.07 0.53 14.87
CA HIS A 215 -19.06 -0.89 15.22
C HIS A 215 -20.40 -1.49 14.85
N ILE A 216 -20.46 -2.26 13.78
CA ILE A 216 -21.65 -3.06 13.48
C ILE A 216 -21.35 -4.48 13.95
N GLU A 217 -21.88 -4.84 15.11
CA GLU A 217 -21.93 -6.24 15.51
C GLU A 217 -22.95 -6.98 14.63
N ARG A 218 -22.49 -7.87 13.78
CA ARG A 218 -23.34 -8.85 13.12
C ARG A 218 -23.13 -10.20 13.76
N SER A 219 -24.17 -10.73 14.42
CA SER A 219 -24.21 -12.12 14.87
C SER A 219 -24.74 -12.98 13.74
N CYS A 220 -24.11 -14.12 13.50
CA CYS A 220 -24.67 -15.15 12.63
C CYS A 220 -25.84 -15.82 13.38
N PRO A 221 -27.07 -15.79 12.83
CA PRO A 221 -28.22 -16.40 13.51
C PRO A 221 -28.13 -17.91 13.67
N ALA A 222 -27.26 -18.57 12.89
CA ALA A 222 -27.12 -20.04 12.93
C ALA A 222 -26.07 -20.56 13.92
N CYS A 223 -25.06 -19.74 14.30
CA CYS A 223 -23.95 -20.21 15.13
C CYS A 223 -23.54 -19.25 16.25
N ASN A 224 -24.28 -18.17 16.48
CA ASN A 224 -23.98 -17.10 17.47
C ASN A 224 -22.58 -16.49 17.35
N TYR A 225 -21.90 -16.70 16.23
CA TYR A 225 -20.59 -16.11 16.00
C TYR A 225 -20.74 -14.59 15.78
N LYS A 226 -20.19 -13.83 16.68
CA LYS A 226 -20.16 -12.37 16.59
C LYS A 226 -18.95 -11.93 15.78
N LYS A 227 -19.18 -11.29 14.64
CA LYS A 227 -18.14 -10.62 13.87
C LYS A 227 -18.33 -9.11 13.99
N ILE A 228 -17.35 -8.45 14.55
CA ILE A 228 -17.34 -6.99 14.65
C ILE A 228 -16.74 -6.47 13.32
N TYR A 229 -17.55 -5.73 12.58
CA TYR A 229 -17.08 -5.01 11.42
C TYR A 229 -16.78 -3.58 11.83
N HIS A 230 -15.56 -3.16 11.67
CA HIS A 230 -15.19 -1.76 11.73
C HIS A 230 -15.52 -1.16 10.36
N ILE A 231 -16.60 -0.40 10.28
CA ILE A 231 -17.00 0.34 9.08
C ILE A 231 -16.62 1.79 9.27
#